data_e0d1a39d0598d0971a54f5f0dedb41b5
#
_entry.id   e0d1a39d0598d0971a54f5f0dedb41b5
#
_cell.length_a   1.000
_cell.length_b   1.000
_cell.length_c   1.000
_cell.angle_alpha   90.00
_cell.angle_beta   90.00
_cell.angle_gamma   90.00
#
_symmetry.space_group_name_H-M   'P 1'
#
loop_
_entity.id
_entity.type
_entity.pdbx_description
1 polymer ?
#
loop_
_entity_poly.entity_id
_entity_poly.type
_entity_poly.pdbx_seq_one_letter_code
_entity_poly.pdbx_strand_id
1 'polypeptide(L)'
;WDYRQEDPVNDARGTRLERAAAHPDLLTDAPQLNITNVIAPNGGRIYVDHAHPEYSAPETTDPFEAVRYDRAGDLIMRAAAAKASETTGRKIVLHRNNVDGKGASWGTHENYMMLRSVPFDLVTRLMTTHFVSRQIFIGSGRVGIGEHSENAGYQLSQRADYFHMKVGLQTTFDRPIINTRDESHSTDEYLSLIHI
;
A
#
# COMPACT_ATOMS: atom_id res chain seq x y z
N TRP A 1 9.55 11.96 7.57
CA TRP A 1 9.87 11.36 6.28
C TRP A 1 10.66 12.36 5.45
N ASP A 2 11.83 12.01 4.97
CA ASP A 2 12.67 12.93 4.20
C ASP A 2 12.74 12.46 2.74
N TYR A 3 11.79 12.88 1.94
CA TYR A 3 11.73 12.57 0.51
C TYR A 3 12.91 13.11 -0.32
N ARG A 4 13.80 13.92 0.29
CA ARG A 4 15.02 14.40 -0.38
C ARG A 4 16.06 13.29 -0.56
N GLN A 5 15.95 12.21 0.22
CA GLN A 5 16.84 11.06 0.16
C GLN A 5 16.23 9.88 -0.62
N GLU A 6 14.96 9.99 -0.99
CA GLU A 6 14.25 8.97 -1.73
C GLU A 6 13.95 9.45 -3.14
N ASP A 7 14.14 8.60 -4.10
CA ASP A 7 13.79 8.88 -5.49
C ASP A 7 12.66 7.93 -5.92
N PRO A 8 11.41 8.42 -5.97
CA PRO A 8 10.26 7.60 -6.31
C PRO A 8 10.26 7.07 -7.75
N VAL A 9 11.21 7.51 -8.57
CA VAL A 9 11.39 6.99 -9.94
C VAL A 9 12.40 5.84 -10.02
N ASN A 10 13.01 5.43 -8.91
CA ASN A 10 13.86 4.26 -8.87
C ASN A 10 13.03 2.97 -9.04
N ASP A 11 13.52 2.09 -9.87
CA ASP A 11 12.87 0.83 -10.22
C ASP A 11 13.79 -0.34 -9.85
N ALA A 12 13.26 -1.34 -9.14
CA ALA A 12 13.98 -2.52 -8.68
C ALA A 12 14.59 -3.37 -9.82
N ARG A 13 14.17 -3.14 -11.06
CA ARG A 13 14.76 -3.75 -12.26
C ARG A 13 16.09 -3.12 -12.67
N GLY A 14 16.57 -2.10 -11.95
CA GLY A 14 17.80 -1.37 -12.25
C GLY A 14 17.66 -0.30 -13.32
N THR A 15 16.44 0.00 -13.74
CA THR A 15 16.14 1.11 -14.65
C THR A 15 15.59 2.29 -13.86
N ARG A 16 15.70 3.48 -14.44
CA ARG A 16 15.13 4.69 -13.85
C ARG A 16 14.06 5.23 -14.78
N LEU A 17 12.90 5.54 -14.23
CA LEU A 17 11.85 6.19 -14.98
C LEU A 17 12.29 7.63 -15.32
N GLU A 18 12.17 8.03 -16.58
CA GLU A 18 12.40 9.42 -16.95
C GLU A 18 11.37 10.32 -16.25
N ARG A 19 11.84 11.44 -15.66
CA ARG A 19 10.95 12.37 -14.94
C ARG A 19 9.80 12.88 -15.81
N ALA A 20 10.03 13.05 -17.10
CA ALA A 20 8.99 13.46 -18.04
C ALA A 20 7.88 12.41 -18.25
N ALA A 21 8.19 11.13 -18.00
CA ALA A 21 7.25 10.02 -18.08
C ALA A 21 6.64 9.65 -16.71
N ALA A 22 7.15 10.24 -15.62
CA ALA A 22 6.63 10.00 -14.28
C ALA A 22 5.29 10.72 -14.11
N HIS A 23 4.31 10.01 -13.53
CA HIS A 23 3.06 10.64 -13.14
C HIS A 23 3.31 11.71 -12.08
N PRO A 24 2.55 12.84 -12.06
CA PRO A 24 2.72 13.91 -11.06
C PRO A 24 2.74 13.42 -9.62
N ASP A 25 2.00 12.38 -9.28
CA ASP A 25 1.94 11.78 -7.93
C ASP A 25 3.29 11.21 -7.48
N LEU A 26 4.15 10.81 -8.43
CA LEU A 26 5.49 10.29 -8.15
C LEU A 26 6.53 11.40 -7.92
N LEU A 27 6.17 12.66 -8.23
CA LEU A 27 7.08 13.80 -8.25
C LEU A 27 6.75 14.85 -7.18
N THR A 28 5.85 14.57 -6.26
CA THR A 28 5.49 15.52 -5.19
C THR A 28 6.60 15.62 -4.16
N ASP A 29 7.57 16.48 -4.45
CA ASP A 29 8.63 16.89 -3.49
C ASP A 29 8.15 17.97 -2.50
N ALA A 30 6.88 18.36 -2.53
CA ALA A 30 6.39 19.41 -1.66
C ALA A 30 6.38 18.94 -0.20
N PRO A 31 7.12 19.58 0.71
CA PRO A 31 7.03 19.27 2.14
C PRO A 31 5.60 19.53 2.58
N GLN A 32 4.90 18.48 2.92
CA GLN A 32 3.54 18.57 3.44
C GLN A 32 3.60 18.99 4.91
N LEU A 33 3.74 20.28 5.13
CA LEU A 33 4.01 20.89 6.44
C LEU A 33 2.92 20.65 7.51
N ASN A 34 1.76 20.17 7.11
CA ASN A 34 0.60 19.96 8.00
C ASN A 34 0.19 18.50 8.14
N ILE A 35 1.03 17.57 7.71
CA ILE A 35 0.72 16.15 7.83
C ILE A 35 1.24 15.61 9.16
N THR A 36 0.33 15.03 9.92
CA THR A 36 0.70 14.23 11.08
C THR A 36 1.50 13.02 10.63
N ASN A 37 2.67 12.86 11.21
CA ASN A 37 3.55 11.73 11.00
C ASN A 37 4.20 11.39 12.34
N VAL A 38 3.73 10.34 12.97
CA VAL A 38 4.10 9.95 14.34
C VAL A 38 4.50 8.48 14.36
N ILE A 39 5.61 8.19 15.04
CA ILE A 39 6.00 6.82 15.34
C ILE A 39 5.28 6.38 16.62
N ALA A 40 4.55 5.28 16.53
CA ALA A 40 3.88 4.68 17.68
C ALA A 40 4.87 3.87 18.54
N PRO A 41 4.56 3.64 19.83
CA PRO A 41 5.46 2.89 20.73
C PRO A 41 5.81 1.46 20.26
N ASN A 42 5.00 0.87 19.41
CA ASN A 42 5.27 -0.45 18.82
C ASN A 42 6.14 -0.40 17.57
N GLY A 43 6.66 0.79 17.18
CA GLY A 43 7.44 0.99 15.97
C GLY A 43 6.61 1.25 14.72
N GLY A 44 5.29 1.12 14.80
CA GLY A 44 4.39 1.47 13.69
C GLY A 44 4.33 2.97 13.47
N ARG A 45 3.88 3.37 12.31
CA ARG A 45 3.77 4.77 11.90
C ARG A 45 2.30 5.14 11.68
N ILE A 46 1.91 6.31 12.21
CA ILE A 46 0.59 6.91 11.98
C ILE A 46 0.80 8.20 11.21
N TYR A 47 0.15 8.34 10.09
CA TYR A 47 0.33 9.49 9.21
C TYR A 47 -0.95 9.79 8.43
N VAL A 48 -0.93 10.88 7.68
CA VAL A 48 -2.02 11.25 6.78
C VAL A 48 -1.47 11.25 5.36
N ASP A 49 -2.10 10.49 4.48
CA ASP A 49 -1.86 10.49 3.07
C ASP A 49 -3.16 10.73 2.29
N HIS A 50 -3.16 11.69 1.35
CA HIS A 50 -4.34 12.09 0.57
C HIS A 50 -5.62 12.29 1.42
N ALA A 51 -5.48 12.94 2.58
CA ALA A 51 -6.53 13.16 3.57
C ALA A 51 -7.10 11.89 4.23
N HIS A 52 -6.44 10.74 4.08
CA HIS A 52 -6.77 9.52 4.79
C HIS A 52 -5.83 9.31 5.98
N PRO A 53 -6.33 8.96 7.16
CA PRO A 53 -5.48 8.52 8.24
C PRO A 53 -4.96 7.11 7.94
N GLU A 54 -3.65 6.94 7.99
CA GLU A 54 -2.99 5.69 7.68
C GLU A 54 -2.14 5.18 8.83
N TYR A 55 -2.02 3.87 8.89
CA TYR A 55 -1.13 3.16 9.81
C TYR A 55 -0.26 2.20 9.01
N SER A 56 1.05 2.34 9.15
CA SER A 56 2.03 1.35 8.68
C SER A 56 2.50 0.52 9.87
N ALA A 57 2.36 -0.78 9.76
CA ALA A 57 2.89 -1.72 10.74
C ALA A 57 4.44 -1.69 10.74
N PRO A 58 5.09 -1.98 11.88
CA PRO A 58 6.53 -2.19 11.88
C PRO A 58 6.89 -3.44 11.07
N GLU A 59 8.15 -3.50 10.64
CA GLU A 59 8.71 -4.66 9.96
C GLU A 59 8.68 -5.89 10.87
N THR A 60 8.53 -7.05 10.27
CA THR A 60 8.51 -8.32 10.97
C THR A 60 9.01 -9.45 10.08
N THR A 61 9.60 -10.46 10.70
CA THR A 61 10.01 -11.71 10.03
C THR A 61 9.08 -12.88 10.37
N ASP A 62 8.11 -12.65 11.25
CA ASP A 62 7.15 -13.64 11.73
C ASP A 62 5.74 -13.30 11.23
N PRO A 63 5.05 -14.20 10.52
CA PRO A 63 3.70 -13.96 10.02
C PRO A 63 2.67 -13.75 11.13
N PHE A 64 2.86 -14.31 12.32
CA PHE A 64 1.97 -14.07 13.46
C PHE A 64 2.14 -12.68 14.05
N GLU A 65 3.37 -12.15 14.04
CA GLU A 65 3.62 -10.76 14.40
C GLU A 65 3.01 -9.81 13.38
N ALA A 66 3.10 -10.11 12.10
CA ALA A 66 2.44 -9.31 11.06
C ALA A 66 0.94 -9.16 11.34
N VAL A 67 0.26 -10.25 11.70
CA VAL A 67 -1.16 -10.21 12.09
C VAL A 67 -1.38 -9.38 13.36
N ARG A 68 -0.51 -9.53 14.38
CA ARG A 68 -0.62 -8.76 15.62
C ARG A 68 -0.47 -7.27 15.38
N TYR A 69 0.49 -6.87 14.57
CA TYR A 69 0.73 -5.46 14.25
C TYR A 69 -0.38 -4.87 13.39
N ASP A 70 -0.93 -5.62 12.45
CA ASP A 70 -2.12 -5.19 11.71
C ASP A 70 -3.32 -4.95 12.66
N ARG A 71 -3.56 -5.87 13.59
CA ARG A 71 -4.60 -5.71 14.61
C ARG A 71 -4.33 -4.58 15.60
N ALA A 72 -3.07 -4.35 15.94
CA ALA A 72 -2.70 -3.20 16.76
C ALA A 72 -3.06 -1.89 16.06
N GLY A 73 -2.86 -1.80 14.73
CA GLY A 73 -3.30 -0.67 13.92
C GLY A 73 -4.79 -0.40 14.05
N ASP A 74 -5.64 -1.42 13.96
CA ASP A 74 -7.08 -1.28 14.16
C ASP A 74 -7.42 -0.66 15.53
N LEU A 75 -6.76 -1.09 16.59
CA LEU A 75 -6.98 -0.56 17.95
C LEU A 75 -6.52 0.89 18.07
N ILE A 76 -5.35 1.20 17.55
CA ILE A 76 -4.80 2.57 17.55
C ILE A 76 -5.74 3.52 16.81
N MET A 77 -6.19 3.14 15.62
CA MET A 77 -7.05 3.98 14.79
C MET A 77 -8.43 4.16 15.42
N ARG A 78 -8.97 3.14 16.11
CA ARG A 78 -10.22 3.29 16.91
C ARG A 78 -10.05 4.26 18.06
N ALA A 79 -8.94 4.18 18.79
CA ALA A 79 -8.64 5.10 19.88
C ALA A 79 -8.49 6.54 19.37
N ALA A 80 -7.82 6.73 18.24
CA ALA A 80 -7.69 8.03 17.60
C ALA A 80 -9.04 8.62 17.18
N ALA A 81 -9.90 7.82 16.56
CA ALA A 81 -11.26 8.25 16.18
C ALA A 81 -12.13 8.61 17.38
N ALA A 82 -12.05 7.84 18.47
CA ALA A 82 -12.75 8.15 19.71
C ALA A 82 -12.27 9.48 20.29
N LYS A 83 -10.96 9.68 20.39
CA LYS A 83 -10.37 10.91 20.90
C LYS A 83 -10.70 12.13 20.05
N ALA A 84 -10.66 11.98 18.74
CA ALA A 84 -11.05 13.04 17.81
C ALA A 84 -12.55 13.37 17.94
N SER A 85 -13.40 12.37 18.17
CA SER A 85 -14.84 12.59 18.41
C SER A 85 -15.08 13.39 19.68
N GLU A 86 -14.41 13.06 20.79
CA GLU A 86 -14.46 13.82 22.05
C GLU A 86 -14.02 15.27 21.85
N THR A 87 -12.89 15.47 21.17
CA THR A 87 -12.28 16.79 21.00
C THR A 87 -13.11 17.70 20.10
N THR A 88 -13.73 17.15 19.07
CA THR A 88 -14.50 17.93 18.08
C THR A 88 -15.99 18.04 18.43
N GLY A 89 -16.49 17.25 19.36
CA GLY A 89 -17.92 17.11 19.64
C GLY A 89 -18.70 16.46 18.49
N ARG A 90 -18.05 15.85 17.53
CA ARG A 90 -18.66 15.21 16.36
C ARG A 90 -18.31 13.73 16.33
N LYS A 91 -19.27 12.88 15.97
CA LYS A 91 -19.03 11.47 15.78
C LYS A 91 -18.12 11.25 14.56
N ILE A 92 -16.91 10.74 14.78
CA ILE A 92 -15.96 10.35 13.72
C ILE A 92 -15.98 8.84 13.62
N VAL A 93 -16.20 8.34 12.40
CA VAL A 93 -16.20 6.90 12.07
C VAL A 93 -15.14 6.67 11.01
N LEU A 94 -14.26 5.72 11.27
CA LEU A 94 -13.27 5.25 10.29
C LEU A 94 -13.77 3.96 9.64
N HIS A 95 -13.67 3.91 8.32
CA HIS A 95 -13.96 2.74 7.52
C HIS A 95 -12.65 2.16 7.01
N ARG A 96 -12.51 0.84 7.10
CA ARG A 96 -11.38 0.10 6.54
C ARG A 96 -11.91 -0.82 5.45
N ASN A 97 -11.82 -0.38 4.23
CA ASN A 97 -12.25 -1.13 3.05
C ASN A 97 -11.35 -0.77 1.85
N ASN A 98 -11.20 -1.68 0.92
CA ASN A 98 -10.37 -1.47 -0.27
C ASN A 98 -11.11 -0.81 -1.43
N VAL A 99 -12.43 -0.89 -1.44
CA VAL A 99 -13.30 -0.35 -2.50
C VAL A 99 -14.60 0.19 -1.92
N ASP A 100 -15.21 1.15 -2.60
CA ASP A 100 -16.49 1.74 -2.19
C ASP A 100 -17.72 1.14 -2.92
N GLY A 101 -17.50 0.22 -3.86
CA GLY A 101 -18.56 -0.33 -4.72
C GLY A 101 -19.09 0.64 -5.78
N LYS A 102 -18.43 1.78 -5.98
CA LYS A 102 -18.76 2.80 -6.97
C LYS A 102 -17.63 3.11 -7.94
N GLY A 103 -16.56 2.30 -7.92
CA GLY A 103 -15.39 2.44 -8.76
C GLY A 103 -14.17 3.07 -8.09
N ALA A 104 -14.29 3.68 -6.90
CA ALA A 104 -13.12 4.14 -6.16
C ALA A 104 -12.48 3.01 -5.35
N SER A 105 -11.16 3.04 -5.26
CA SER A 105 -10.43 2.04 -4.49
C SER A 105 -9.30 2.66 -3.67
N TRP A 106 -9.06 2.07 -2.52
CA TRP A 106 -7.97 2.39 -1.58
C TRP A 106 -7.08 1.18 -1.42
N GLY A 107 -5.77 1.40 -1.32
CA GLY A 107 -4.80 0.31 -1.23
C GLY A 107 -4.56 -0.20 0.18
N THR A 108 -4.08 -1.41 0.26
CA THR A 108 -3.35 -1.94 1.41
C THR A 108 -2.00 -2.38 0.88
N HIS A 109 -0.92 -1.72 1.29
CA HIS A 109 0.41 -2.02 0.81
C HIS A 109 0.98 -3.21 1.58
N GLU A 110 1.49 -4.20 0.85
CA GLU A 110 2.31 -5.27 1.39
C GLU A 110 3.74 -5.10 0.88
N ASN A 111 4.66 -4.75 1.79
CA ASN A 111 6.06 -4.54 1.44
C ASN A 111 6.88 -5.78 1.83
N TYR A 112 7.66 -6.29 0.88
CA TYR A 112 8.52 -7.45 1.07
C TYR A 112 9.97 -7.04 0.87
N MET A 113 10.74 -7.02 1.95
CA MET A 113 12.17 -6.77 1.89
C MET A 113 12.91 -8.05 1.55
N MET A 114 13.82 -7.97 0.61
CA MET A 114 14.61 -9.11 0.16
C MET A 114 16.01 -8.69 -0.29
N LEU A 115 16.92 -9.65 -0.36
CA LEU A 115 18.25 -9.39 -0.90
C LEU A 115 18.17 -9.03 -2.39
N ARG A 116 18.85 -7.98 -2.78
CA ARG A 116 18.96 -7.53 -4.18
C ARG A 116 19.64 -8.55 -5.09
N SER A 117 20.42 -9.46 -4.50
CA SER A 117 21.04 -10.58 -5.25
C SER A 117 20.05 -11.64 -5.74
N VAL A 118 18.81 -11.64 -5.22
CA VAL A 118 17.76 -12.54 -5.74
C VAL A 118 17.32 -12.05 -7.12
N PRO A 119 17.36 -12.92 -8.15
CA PRO A 119 16.96 -12.50 -9.49
C PRO A 119 15.53 -11.98 -9.52
N PHE A 120 15.36 -10.74 -9.98
CA PHE A 120 14.06 -10.07 -9.95
C PHE A 120 12.97 -10.83 -10.76
N ASP A 121 13.33 -11.44 -11.88
CA ASP A 121 12.40 -12.25 -12.68
C ASP A 121 11.87 -13.46 -11.90
N LEU A 122 12.71 -14.07 -11.06
CA LEU A 122 12.29 -15.18 -10.20
C LEU A 122 11.27 -14.68 -9.16
N VAL A 123 11.57 -13.55 -8.51
CA VAL A 123 10.67 -12.91 -7.56
C VAL A 123 9.33 -12.60 -8.22
N THR A 124 9.34 -11.91 -9.35
CA THR A 124 8.13 -11.53 -10.09
C THR A 124 7.28 -12.76 -10.43
N ARG A 125 7.90 -13.84 -10.90
CA ARG A 125 7.18 -15.06 -11.26
C ARG A 125 6.52 -15.72 -10.05
N LEU A 126 7.26 -15.88 -8.96
CA LEU A 126 6.78 -16.55 -7.76
C LEU A 126 5.71 -15.71 -7.04
N MET A 127 5.97 -14.42 -6.82
CA MET A 127 5.05 -13.54 -6.12
C MET A 127 3.77 -13.29 -6.92
N THR A 128 3.84 -13.12 -8.24
CA THR A 128 2.63 -13.02 -9.06
C THR A 128 1.76 -14.27 -8.91
N THR A 129 2.37 -15.46 -8.96
CA THR A 129 1.63 -16.72 -8.78
C THR A 129 0.96 -16.76 -7.40
N HIS A 130 1.69 -16.38 -6.35
CA HIS A 130 1.15 -16.32 -5.00
C HIS A 130 -0.02 -15.31 -4.89
N PHE A 131 0.13 -14.08 -5.33
CA PHE A 131 -0.88 -13.04 -5.20
C PHE A 131 -2.17 -13.35 -5.97
N VAL A 132 -2.05 -13.97 -7.14
CA VAL A 132 -3.22 -14.36 -7.94
C VAL A 132 -3.93 -15.55 -7.30
N SER A 133 -3.20 -16.59 -6.90
CA SER A 133 -3.81 -17.81 -6.37
C SER A 133 -4.38 -17.67 -4.96
N ARG A 134 -3.79 -16.83 -4.11
CA ARG A 134 -4.25 -16.64 -2.72
C ARG A 134 -5.68 -16.09 -2.62
N GLN A 135 -6.16 -15.39 -3.65
CA GLN A 135 -7.52 -14.84 -3.67
C GLN A 135 -8.60 -15.92 -3.59
N ILE A 136 -8.27 -17.14 -3.98
CA ILE A 136 -9.21 -18.27 -3.95
C ILE A 136 -9.62 -18.64 -2.51
N PHE A 137 -8.72 -18.49 -1.54
CA PHE A 137 -8.95 -18.93 -0.16
C PHE A 137 -8.88 -17.81 0.88
N ILE A 138 -8.30 -16.65 0.56
CA ILE A 138 -8.22 -15.49 1.48
C ILE A 138 -8.79 -14.20 0.90
N GLY A 139 -9.40 -14.25 -0.29
CA GLY A 139 -10.05 -13.10 -0.89
C GLY A 139 -11.15 -12.55 0.02
N SER A 140 -11.15 -11.23 0.27
CA SER A 140 -12.09 -10.58 1.18
C SER A 140 -13.51 -10.47 0.60
N GLY A 141 -13.67 -10.74 -0.67
CA GLY A 141 -14.93 -10.60 -1.38
C GLY A 141 -15.37 -9.15 -1.61
N ARG A 142 -16.14 -8.95 -2.66
CA ARG A 142 -16.74 -7.66 -2.99
C ARG A 142 -18.11 -7.88 -3.62
N VAL A 143 -19.04 -6.99 -3.31
CA VAL A 143 -20.31 -6.87 -4.04
C VAL A 143 -20.38 -5.46 -4.61
N GLY A 144 -20.75 -5.31 -5.88
CA GLY A 144 -20.85 -4.04 -6.54
C GLY A 144 -20.16 -4.02 -7.91
N ILE A 145 -20.00 -2.82 -8.44
CA ILE A 145 -19.33 -2.58 -9.73
C ILE A 145 -17.83 -2.37 -9.53
N GLY A 146 -17.04 -2.72 -10.54
CA GLY A 146 -15.61 -2.47 -10.60
C GLY A 146 -15.25 -1.08 -11.11
N GLU A 147 -13.97 -0.89 -11.41
CA GLU A 147 -13.41 0.41 -11.83
C GLU A 147 -14.02 0.93 -13.14
N HIS A 148 -14.30 0.03 -14.07
CA HIS A 148 -14.83 0.35 -15.40
C HIS A 148 -16.33 0.04 -15.56
N SER A 149 -17.06 0.01 -14.45
CA SER A 149 -18.51 -0.28 -14.45
C SER A 149 -18.84 -1.68 -15.00
N GLU A 150 -17.98 -2.66 -14.69
CA GLU A 150 -18.24 -4.06 -14.98
C GLU A 150 -19.55 -4.51 -14.31
N ASN A 151 -20.11 -5.61 -14.79
CA ASN A 151 -21.37 -6.12 -14.26
C ASN A 151 -21.32 -6.28 -12.74
N ALA A 152 -22.29 -5.71 -12.06
CA ALA A 152 -22.44 -5.86 -10.62
C ALA A 152 -22.61 -7.33 -10.25
N GLY A 153 -21.95 -7.74 -9.16
CA GLY A 153 -22.03 -9.12 -8.68
C GLY A 153 -21.06 -9.37 -7.52
N TYR A 154 -20.93 -10.63 -7.17
CA TYR A 154 -19.95 -11.07 -6.19
C TYR A 154 -18.62 -11.38 -6.86
N GLN A 155 -17.55 -10.79 -6.31
CA GLN A 155 -16.17 -11.01 -6.69
C GLN A 155 -15.40 -11.62 -5.51
N LEU A 156 -14.53 -12.60 -5.77
CA LEU A 156 -13.68 -13.19 -4.74
C LEU A 156 -12.67 -12.18 -4.16
N SER A 157 -12.11 -11.35 -5.03
CA SER A 157 -11.15 -10.31 -4.66
C SER A 157 -11.80 -8.93 -4.68
N GLN A 158 -11.44 -8.08 -3.72
CA GLN A 158 -11.85 -6.68 -3.77
C GLN A 158 -11.09 -5.88 -4.82
N ARG A 159 -9.89 -6.31 -5.20
CA ARG A 159 -8.94 -5.52 -5.96
C ARG A 159 -8.58 -6.05 -7.35
N ALA A 160 -8.99 -7.29 -7.70
CA ALA A 160 -8.52 -7.93 -8.94
C ALA A 160 -8.77 -7.08 -10.19
N ASP A 161 -9.92 -6.42 -10.29
CA ASP A 161 -10.30 -5.59 -11.45
C ASP A 161 -9.49 -4.28 -11.57
N TYR A 162 -8.77 -3.91 -10.52
CA TYR A 162 -7.98 -2.68 -10.46
C TYR A 162 -6.52 -2.89 -10.85
N PHE A 163 -6.12 -4.11 -11.18
CA PHE A 163 -4.78 -4.43 -11.66
C PHE A 163 -4.77 -4.47 -13.17
N HIS A 164 -4.05 -3.55 -13.79
CA HIS A 164 -3.97 -3.41 -15.24
C HIS A 164 -2.65 -3.91 -15.80
N MET A 165 -1.65 -4.09 -14.94
CA MET A 165 -0.31 -4.52 -15.33
C MET A 165 0.18 -5.66 -14.43
N LYS A 166 1.07 -6.49 -14.97
CA LYS A 166 1.74 -7.52 -14.17
C LYS A 166 2.83 -6.90 -13.29
N VAL A 167 3.65 -6.03 -13.87
CA VAL A 167 4.82 -5.41 -13.23
C VAL A 167 4.89 -3.96 -13.66
N GLY A 168 5.07 -3.04 -12.74
CA GLY A 168 5.19 -1.62 -13.05
C GLY A 168 5.53 -0.77 -11.83
N LEU A 169 5.73 0.52 -12.03
CA LEU A 169 6.10 1.48 -10.98
C LEU A 169 4.90 2.29 -10.46
N GLN A 170 3.79 2.29 -11.18
CA GLN A 170 2.62 3.12 -10.87
C GLN A 170 1.90 2.61 -9.61
N THR A 171 1.33 3.53 -8.85
CA THR A 171 0.56 3.21 -7.63
C THR A 171 -0.92 3.56 -7.74
N THR A 172 -1.26 4.58 -8.51
CA THR A 172 -2.61 5.13 -8.61
C THR A 172 -3.31 4.71 -9.90
N PHE A 173 -2.61 4.76 -11.02
CA PHE A 173 -3.10 4.35 -12.34
C PHE A 173 -2.31 3.14 -12.82
N ASP A 174 -2.88 2.37 -13.76
CA ASP A 174 -2.21 1.18 -14.33
C ASP A 174 -1.55 0.30 -13.26
N ARG A 175 -2.28 0.07 -12.17
CA ARG A 175 -1.75 -0.62 -10.98
C ARG A 175 -1.19 -1.97 -11.34
N PRO A 176 0.07 -2.25 -10.99
CA PRO A 176 0.67 -3.55 -11.21
C PRO A 176 0.39 -4.51 -10.07
N ILE A 177 0.38 -5.80 -10.34
CA ILE A 177 0.40 -6.84 -9.31
C ILE A 177 1.72 -6.76 -8.50
N ILE A 178 2.84 -6.53 -9.21
CA ILE A 178 4.16 -6.30 -8.62
C ILE A 178 4.56 -4.86 -8.89
N ASN A 179 4.63 -4.06 -7.84
CA ASN A 179 5.16 -2.71 -7.94
C ASN A 179 6.67 -2.74 -7.76
N THR A 180 7.39 -2.10 -8.68
CA THR A 180 8.85 -2.10 -8.76
C THR A 180 9.50 -0.90 -8.06
N ARG A 181 8.73 -0.12 -7.31
CA ARG A 181 9.28 0.99 -6.54
C ARG A 181 10.30 0.44 -5.53
N ASP A 182 11.49 0.99 -5.56
CA ASP A 182 12.61 0.55 -4.73
C ASP A 182 12.88 1.56 -3.61
N GLU A 183 12.17 1.39 -2.52
CA GLU A 183 12.24 2.25 -1.33
C GLU A 183 12.44 1.36 -0.09
N SER A 184 13.57 0.64 -0.04
CA SER A 184 13.81 -0.34 1.00
C SER A 184 14.04 0.26 2.39
N HIS A 185 14.41 1.55 2.48
CA HIS A 185 14.84 2.20 3.73
C HIS A 185 15.92 1.42 4.48
N SER A 186 16.76 0.71 3.73
CA SER A 186 17.78 -0.19 4.22
C SER A 186 19.10 0.06 3.47
N THR A 187 20.09 -0.80 3.70
CA THR A 187 21.35 -0.76 2.94
C THR A 187 21.11 -1.17 1.49
N ASP A 188 22.04 -0.79 0.59
CA ASP A 188 21.98 -1.10 -0.85
C ASP A 188 21.93 -2.60 -1.17
N GLU A 189 22.17 -3.45 -0.19
CA GLU A 189 22.08 -4.90 -0.30
C GLU A 189 20.64 -5.40 -0.43
N TYR A 190 19.66 -4.59 0.04
CA TYR A 190 18.25 -4.96 0.06
C TYR A 190 17.43 -4.13 -0.92
N LEU A 191 16.35 -4.71 -1.38
CA LEU A 191 15.28 -4.03 -2.09
C LEU A 191 13.94 -4.28 -1.40
N SER A 192 12.99 -3.39 -1.62
CA SER A 192 11.60 -3.59 -1.21
C SER A 192 10.74 -3.81 -2.45
N LEU A 193 9.95 -4.86 -2.43
CA LEU A 193 8.94 -5.14 -3.43
C LEU A 193 7.57 -4.89 -2.83
N ILE A 194 6.74 -4.15 -3.54
CA ILE A 194 5.43 -3.75 -3.05
C ILE A 194 4.33 -4.44 -3.85
N HIS A 195 3.31 -4.91 -3.14
CA HIS A 195 2.00 -5.26 -3.68
C HIS A 195 0.95 -4.32 -3.07
N ILE A 196 0.10 -3.74 -3.89
CA ILE A 196 -0.87 -2.71 -3.47
C ILE A 196 -2.30 -3.22 -3.63
#